data_87ba66f1f909fe6e351909a9f7314900
#
_entry.id   87ba66f1f909fe6e351909a9f7314900
#
_cell.length_a   1.000
_cell.length_b   1.000
_cell.length_c   1.000
_cell.angle_alpha   90.00
_cell.angle_beta   90.00
_cell.angle_gamma   90.00
#
_symmetry.space_group_name_H-M   'P 1'
#
loop_
_entity.id
_entity.type
_entity.pdbx_description
1 polymer ?
#
loop_
_entity_poly.entity_id
_entity_poly.type
_entity_poly.pdbx_seq_one_letter_code
_entity_poly.pdbx_strand_id
1 'polypeptide(L)'
;MQIFVKNNMQWFARPLTPDEIRTFLEHQQRSELSSIFAHANYLINLAATNGQFHANSIRSLSEELVRADQLELPFLVLRPGAHLGTGEVAGLEKIVESIDRVFSSLPKIKTRIALETTAGHGSCLGNKFEHLAYIISCVHEPERLCVCLDT
;
A
#
# COMPACT_ATOMS: atom_id res chain seq x y z
N MET A 1 -11.91 -2.76 11.36
CA MET A 1 -12.68 -2.59 10.09
C MET A 1 -11.73 -2.18 8.99
N GLN A 2 -11.84 -2.78 7.80
CA GLN A 2 -11.09 -2.37 6.60
C GLN A 2 -11.94 -1.44 5.73
N ILE A 3 -11.32 -0.38 5.20
CA ILE A 3 -11.95 0.58 4.30
C ILE A 3 -11.06 0.83 3.07
N PHE A 4 -11.61 1.50 2.05
CA PHE A 4 -10.85 2.11 0.96
C PHE A 4 -10.87 3.63 1.12
N VAL A 5 -9.72 4.28 1.00
CA VAL A 5 -9.60 5.74 1.13
C VAL A 5 -9.99 6.49 -0.14
N LYS A 6 -10.29 5.76 -1.21
CA LYS A 6 -10.87 6.22 -2.49
C LYS A 6 -11.52 5.03 -3.20
N ASN A 7 -12.10 5.26 -4.39
CA ASN A 7 -12.60 4.16 -5.22
C ASN A 7 -11.44 3.20 -5.58
N ASN A 8 -11.62 1.92 -5.25
CA ASN A 8 -10.61 0.86 -5.40
C ASN A 8 -10.35 0.42 -6.85
N MET A 9 -11.09 0.97 -7.82
CA MET A 9 -10.95 0.70 -9.26
C MET A 9 -10.58 1.97 -10.05
N GLN A 10 -10.13 3.02 -9.37
CA GLN A 10 -9.67 4.26 -10.00
C GLN A 10 -8.28 4.63 -9.55
N TRP A 11 -7.44 5.08 -10.51
CA TRP A 11 -6.05 5.47 -10.22
C TRP A 11 -5.96 6.65 -9.27
N PHE A 12 -6.77 7.67 -9.48
CA PHE A 12 -6.66 8.94 -8.77
C PHE A 12 -8.03 9.43 -8.30
N ALA A 13 -8.02 10.22 -7.25
CA ALA A 13 -9.21 10.87 -6.73
C ALA A 13 -8.88 12.33 -6.36
N ARG A 14 -9.90 13.18 -6.23
CA ARG A 14 -9.71 14.52 -5.68
C ARG A 14 -9.18 14.45 -4.25
N PRO A 15 -8.43 15.42 -3.77
CA PRO A 15 -8.02 15.50 -2.36
C PRO A 15 -9.23 15.45 -1.40
N LEU A 16 -9.00 14.90 -0.21
CA LEU A 16 -9.99 15.00 0.88
C LEU A 16 -10.11 16.47 1.30
N THR A 17 -11.33 16.92 1.54
CA THR A 17 -11.56 18.24 2.11
C THR A 17 -11.32 18.21 3.63
N PRO A 18 -10.98 19.36 4.25
CA PRO A 18 -10.85 19.44 5.71
C PRO A 18 -12.11 18.99 6.47
N ASP A 19 -13.29 19.25 5.91
CA ASP A 19 -14.55 18.84 6.50
C ASP A 19 -14.76 17.32 6.45
N GLU A 20 -14.38 16.67 5.35
CA GLU A 20 -14.44 15.21 5.24
C GLU A 20 -13.49 14.54 6.25
N ILE A 21 -12.27 15.06 6.39
CA ILE A 21 -11.29 14.56 7.38
C ILE A 21 -11.85 14.72 8.80
N ARG A 22 -12.31 15.92 9.16
CA ARG A 22 -12.87 16.20 10.47
C ARG A 22 -14.05 15.28 10.78
N THR A 23 -14.99 15.16 9.86
CA THR A 23 -16.19 14.32 10.05
C THR A 23 -15.79 12.84 10.24
N PHE A 24 -14.85 12.34 9.46
CA PHE A 24 -14.35 10.98 9.63
C PHE A 24 -13.75 10.76 11.02
N LEU A 25 -12.85 11.64 11.48
CA LEU A 25 -12.18 11.54 12.77
C LEU A 25 -13.18 11.64 13.95
N GLU A 26 -14.17 12.52 13.86
CA GLU A 26 -15.24 12.63 14.87
C GLU A 26 -16.06 11.34 14.98
N HIS A 27 -16.41 10.73 13.84
CA HIS A 27 -17.15 9.46 13.82
C HIS A 27 -16.28 8.29 14.31
N GLN A 28 -15.00 8.27 13.94
CA GLN A 28 -14.06 7.26 14.41
C GLN A 28 -13.93 7.28 15.94
N GLN A 29 -13.78 8.46 16.53
CA GLN A 29 -13.66 8.61 17.99
C GLN A 29 -14.93 8.17 18.74
N ARG A 30 -16.11 8.32 18.12
CA ARG A 30 -17.39 7.90 18.71
C ARG A 30 -17.73 6.44 18.44
N SER A 31 -16.99 5.80 17.55
CA SER A 31 -17.25 4.40 17.17
C SER A 31 -16.68 3.45 18.23
N GLU A 32 -17.32 2.30 18.39
CA GLU A 32 -16.82 1.20 19.23
C GLU A 32 -15.79 0.31 18.48
N LEU A 33 -15.34 0.74 17.29
CA LEU A 33 -14.40 -0.01 16.48
C LEU A 33 -13.00 0.10 17.09
N SER A 34 -12.43 -1.03 17.44
CA SER A 34 -11.09 -1.12 18.04
C SER A 34 -9.97 -0.70 17.08
N SER A 35 -10.16 -0.88 15.77
CA SER A 35 -9.20 -0.50 14.75
C SER A 35 -9.87 -0.32 13.40
N ILE A 36 -9.48 0.76 12.70
CA ILE A 36 -9.81 0.99 11.29
C ILE A 36 -8.49 1.09 10.54
N PHE A 37 -8.39 0.43 9.38
CA PHE A 37 -7.23 0.49 8.50
C PHE A 37 -7.69 0.50 7.04
N ALA A 38 -6.84 0.96 6.15
CA ALA A 38 -7.15 1.03 4.74
C ALA A 38 -6.57 -0.14 3.94
N HIS A 39 -7.18 -0.45 2.82
CA HIS A 39 -6.62 -1.31 1.78
C HIS A 39 -6.34 -0.47 0.53
N ALA A 40 -5.20 -0.71 -0.08
CA ALA A 40 -4.81 -0.04 -1.30
C ALA A 40 -5.66 -0.48 -2.50
N ASN A 41 -5.73 0.38 -3.49
CA ASN A 41 -6.40 0.15 -4.76
C ASN A 41 -5.87 -1.13 -5.45
N TYR A 42 -6.77 -1.92 -6.02
CA TYR A 42 -6.44 -3.18 -6.70
C TYR A 42 -5.67 -3.00 -8.03
N LEU A 43 -5.63 -1.79 -8.58
CA LEU A 43 -4.88 -1.51 -9.81
C LEU A 43 -3.36 -1.41 -9.56
N ILE A 44 -2.94 -1.21 -8.32
CA ILE A 44 -1.52 -1.02 -7.97
C ILE A 44 -0.76 -2.32 -8.20
N ASN A 45 0.32 -2.22 -8.98
CA ASN A 45 1.32 -3.27 -9.15
C ASN A 45 2.71 -2.64 -9.17
N LEU A 46 3.44 -2.75 -8.07
CA LEU A 46 4.77 -2.15 -7.91
C LEU A 46 5.85 -2.89 -8.72
N ALA A 47 5.57 -4.09 -9.22
CA ALA A 47 6.45 -4.87 -10.10
C ALA A 47 6.07 -4.73 -11.60
N ALA A 48 5.15 -3.83 -11.95
CA ALA A 48 4.69 -3.68 -13.33
C ALA A 48 5.83 -3.32 -14.28
N THR A 49 5.84 -3.95 -15.47
CA THR A 49 6.86 -3.76 -16.51
C THR A 49 6.55 -2.55 -17.40
N ASN A 50 5.27 -2.25 -17.63
CA ASN A 50 4.86 -1.07 -18.38
C ASN A 50 5.16 0.19 -17.57
N GLY A 51 5.99 1.10 -18.13
CA GLY A 51 6.46 2.29 -17.44
C GLY A 51 5.36 3.24 -16.97
N GLN A 52 4.33 3.47 -17.79
CA GLN A 52 3.20 4.32 -17.41
C GLN A 52 2.35 3.69 -16.30
N PHE A 53 2.09 2.38 -16.41
CA PHE A 53 1.34 1.66 -15.40
C PHE A 53 2.10 1.60 -14.06
N HIS A 54 3.40 1.40 -14.10
CA HIS A 54 4.27 1.44 -12.93
C HIS A 54 4.30 2.82 -12.28
N ALA A 55 4.44 3.89 -13.08
CA ALA A 55 4.40 5.26 -12.57
C ALA A 55 3.05 5.58 -11.92
N ASN A 56 1.94 5.14 -12.53
CA ASN A 56 0.60 5.29 -11.95
C ASN A 56 0.47 4.52 -10.63
N SER A 57 1.05 3.32 -10.53
CA SER A 57 1.05 2.51 -9.30
C SER A 57 1.77 3.24 -8.15
N ILE A 58 2.97 3.78 -8.40
CA ILE A 58 3.73 4.56 -7.41
C ILE A 58 2.95 5.81 -6.98
N ARG A 59 2.43 6.57 -7.94
CA ARG A 59 1.65 7.78 -7.65
C ARG A 59 0.38 7.47 -6.88
N SER A 60 -0.36 6.41 -7.26
CA SER A 60 -1.59 5.99 -6.57
C SER A 60 -1.30 5.56 -5.14
N LEU A 61 -0.25 4.77 -4.91
CA LEU A 61 0.17 4.36 -3.56
C LEU A 61 0.54 5.57 -2.70
N SER A 62 1.30 6.52 -3.24
CA SER A 62 1.67 7.76 -2.54
C SER A 62 0.43 8.57 -2.15
N GLU A 63 -0.53 8.73 -3.06
CA GLU A 63 -1.80 9.43 -2.79
C GLU A 63 -2.61 8.74 -1.70
N GLU A 64 -2.69 7.41 -1.74
CA GLU A 64 -3.44 6.63 -0.74
C GLU A 64 -2.79 6.66 0.65
N LEU A 65 -1.47 6.65 0.73
CA LEU A 65 -0.75 6.85 2.01
C LEU A 65 -1.02 8.22 2.60
N VAL A 66 -1.00 9.29 1.79
CA VAL A 66 -1.35 10.64 2.26
C VAL A 66 -2.78 10.69 2.78
N ARG A 67 -3.73 10.10 2.07
CA ARG A 67 -5.14 10.07 2.50
C ARG A 67 -5.32 9.25 3.77
N ALA A 68 -4.68 8.09 3.87
CA ALA A 68 -4.72 7.25 5.07
C ALA A 68 -4.14 7.98 6.29
N ASP A 69 -3.03 8.69 6.12
CA ASP A 69 -2.39 9.48 7.17
C ASP A 69 -3.25 10.65 7.63
N GLN A 70 -3.90 11.36 6.69
CA GLN A 70 -4.87 12.43 7.00
C GLN A 70 -6.07 11.93 7.83
N LEU A 71 -6.46 10.67 7.63
CA LEU A 71 -7.52 9.99 8.38
C LEU A 71 -7.01 9.27 9.64
N GLU A 72 -5.74 9.48 10.01
CA GLU A 72 -5.07 8.86 11.16
C GLU A 72 -5.16 7.32 11.18
N LEU A 73 -5.16 6.71 9.99
CA LEU A 73 -5.19 5.25 9.87
C LEU A 73 -3.78 4.67 10.08
N PRO A 74 -3.63 3.63 10.93
CA PRO A 74 -2.32 3.08 11.27
C PRO A 74 -1.67 2.33 10.10
N PHE A 75 -2.49 1.72 9.24
CA PHE A 75 -2.01 0.84 8.17
C PHE A 75 -2.75 1.07 6.86
N LEU A 76 -1.98 0.94 5.76
CA LEU A 76 -2.48 0.75 4.40
C LEU A 76 -2.05 -0.65 3.94
N VAL A 77 -2.99 -1.57 3.82
CA VAL A 77 -2.75 -2.93 3.32
C VAL A 77 -2.47 -2.87 1.84
N LEU A 78 -1.39 -3.50 1.41
CA LEU A 78 -0.92 -3.49 0.03
C LEU A 78 -0.57 -4.90 -0.44
N ARG A 79 -1.16 -5.35 -1.54
CA ARG A 79 -0.66 -6.51 -2.29
C ARG A 79 0.65 -6.12 -2.94
N PRO A 80 1.76 -6.86 -2.71
CA PRO A 80 3.07 -6.45 -3.20
C PRO A 80 3.13 -6.21 -4.70
N GLY A 81 2.48 -7.05 -5.50
CA GLY A 81 2.43 -6.92 -6.95
C GLY A 81 2.54 -8.25 -7.68
N ALA A 82 2.78 -8.18 -8.99
CA ALA A 82 2.95 -9.33 -9.88
C ALA A 82 4.06 -9.05 -10.89
N HIS A 83 4.98 -10.01 -11.07
CA HIS A 83 6.17 -9.83 -11.91
C HIS A 83 5.90 -9.92 -13.42
N LEU A 84 4.71 -10.34 -13.85
CA LEU A 84 4.23 -10.33 -15.23
C LEU A 84 5.21 -10.96 -16.24
N GLY A 85 5.94 -12.00 -15.84
CA GLY A 85 6.87 -12.75 -16.71
C GLY A 85 8.35 -12.35 -16.55
N THR A 86 8.70 -11.32 -15.79
CA THR A 86 10.12 -10.94 -15.56
C THR A 86 10.84 -11.83 -14.55
N GLY A 87 10.11 -12.66 -13.81
CA GLY A 87 10.63 -13.52 -12.76
C GLY A 87 10.52 -12.93 -11.35
N GLU A 88 10.53 -13.82 -10.34
CA GLU A 88 10.35 -13.45 -8.93
C GLU A 88 11.39 -12.42 -8.45
N VAL A 89 12.67 -12.68 -8.71
CA VAL A 89 13.78 -11.83 -8.23
C VAL A 89 13.66 -10.42 -8.76
N ALA A 90 13.55 -10.25 -10.08
CA ALA A 90 13.41 -8.93 -10.70
C ALA A 90 12.13 -8.21 -10.25
N GLY A 91 11.03 -8.95 -10.03
CA GLY A 91 9.79 -8.41 -9.51
C GLY A 91 9.94 -7.90 -8.07
N LEU A 92 10.60 -8.65 -7.20
CA LEU A 92 10.86 -8.27 -5.81
C LEU A 92 11.79 -7.05 -5.71
N GLU A 93 12.89 -7.02 -6.48
CA GLU A 93 13.79 -5.87 -6.56
C GLU A 93 13.03 -4.61 -6.96
N LYS A 94 12.16 -4.71 -7.94
CA LYS A 94 11.35 -3.58 -8.41
C LYS A 94 10.33 -3.10 -7.38
N ILE A 95 9.76 -4.00 -6.58
CA ILE A 95 8.89 -3.65 -5.46
C ILE A 95 9.68 -2.87 -4.40
N VAL A 96 10.86 -3.33 -4.03
CA VAL A 96 11.76 -2.64 -3.07
C VAL A 96 12.06 -1.22 -3.54
N GLU A 97 12.55 -1.08 -4.78
CA GLU A 97 12.83 0.23 -5.39
C GLU A 97 11.61 1.16 -5.37
N SER A 98 10.43 0.61 -5.69
CA SER A 98 9.18 1.37 -5.71
C SER A 98 8.76 1.85 -4.32
N ILE A 99 8.89 1.01 -3.30
CA ILE A 99 8.58 1.36 -1.91
C ILE A 99 9.54 2.43 -1.41
N ASP A 100 10.86 2.27 -1.64
CA ASP A 100 11.86 3.26 -1.25
C ASP A 100 11.60 4.62 -1.91
N ARG A 101 11.21 4.62 -3.17
CA ARG A 101 10.82 5.84 -3.89
C ARG A 101 9.60 6.52 -3.28
N VAL A 102 8.58 5.75 -2.89
CA VAL A 102 7.40 6.27 -2.19
C VAL A 102 7.78 6.86 -0.84
N PHE A 103 8.55 6.14 -0.02
CA PHE A 103 8.97 6.58 1.30
C PHE A 103 9.84 7.84 1.24
N SER A 104 10.79 7.91 0.31
CA SER A 104 11.62 9.09 0.10
C SER A 104 10.80 10.33 -0.27
N SER A 105 9.69 10.17 -1.00
CA SER A 105 8.79 11.27 -1.35
C SER A 105 7.86 11.70 -0.21
N LEU A 106 7.70 10.85 0.80
CA LEU A 106 6.75 11.02 1.90
C LEU A 106 7.40 10.80 3.29
N PRO A 107 8.44 11.58 3.65
CA PRO A 107 9.24 11.31 4.86
C PRO A 107 8.47 11.55 6.18
N LYS A 108 7.34 12.26 6.14
CA LYS A 108 6.58 12.64 7.35
C LYS A 108 5.35 11.78 7.60
N ILE A 109 5.00 10.89 6.67
CA ILE A 109 3.81 10.03 6.78
C ILE A 109 4.04 8.98 7.87
N LYS A 110 3.07 8.83 8.76
CA LYS A 110 3.09 7.88 9.88
C LYS A 110 2.39 6.56 9.56
N THR A 111 1.43 6.60 8.64
CA THR A 111 0.74 5.39 8.16
C THR A 111 1.76 4.41 7.58
N ARG A 112 1.76 3.17 8.09
CA ARG A 112 2.65 2.09 7.62
C ARG A 112 2.02 1.33 6.48
N ILE A 113 2.84 0.78 5.59
CA ILE A 113 2.38 -0.20 4.59
C ILE A 113 2.36 -1.59 5.23
N ALA A 114 1.21 -2.25 5.20
CA ALA A 114 1.06 -3.65 5.59
C ALA A 114 1.08 -4.52 4.33
N LEU A 115 2.20 -5.22 4.08
CA LEU A 115 2.33 -6.13 2.96
C LEU A 115 1.43 -7.35 3.15
N GLU A 116 0.48 -7.55 2.25
CA GLU A 116 -0.49 -8.64 2.33
C GLU A 116 0.08 -9.94 1.77
N THR A 117 -0.17 -11.06 2.48
CA THR A 117 0.04 -12.39 1.91
C THR A 117 -0.97 -12.63 0.79
N THR A 118 -0.53 -13.26 -0.31
CA THR A 118 -1.37 -13.51 -1.48
C THR A 118 -1.53 -15.00 -1.77
N ALA A 119 -2.58 -15.39 -2.49
CA ALA A 119 -2.87 -16.79 -2.79
C ALA A 119 -1.95 -17.43 -3.85
N GLY A 120 -1.01 -16.68 -4.44
CA GLY A 120 -0.02 -17.22 -5.38
C GLY A 120 -0.54 -17.59 -6.77
N HIS A 121 -1.57 -16.92 -7.25
CA HIS A 121 -2.06 -17.13 -8.61
C HIS A 121 -1.16 -16.45 -9.66
N GLY A 122 -0.77 -17.20 -10.69
CA GLY A 122 0.01 -16.69 -11.82
C GLY A 122 1.37 -16.13 -11.40
N SER A 123 1.60 -14.84 -11.66
CA SER A 123 2.86 -14.13 -11.37
C SER A 123 2.79 -13.28 -10.11
N CYS A 124 1.78 -13.48 -9.23
CA CYS A 124 1.64 -12.72 -8.00
C CYS A 124 2.79 -12.98 -7.02
N LEU A 125 3.28 -11.90 -6.42
CA LEU A 125 4.29 -11.90 -5.36
C LEU A 125 3.62 -11.73 -3.99
N GLY A 126 4.29 -12.19 -2.92
CA GLY A 126 3.73 -12.19 -1.57
C GLY A 126 3.04 -13.50 -1.16
N ASN A 127 3.03 -14.52 -2.02
CA ASN A 127 2.50 -15.85 -1.74
C ASN A 127 3.48 -16.74 -0.95
N LYS A 128 4.71 -16.29 -0.77
CA LYS A 128 5.74 -16.93 0.06
C LYS A 128 6.16 -15.95 1.14
N PHE A 129 6.39 -16.41 2.35
CA PHE A 129 6.90 -15.56 3.43
C PHE A 129 8.29 -14.99 3.10
N GLU A 130 9.09 -15.73 2.33
CA GLU A 130 10.39 -15.31 1.82
C GLU A 130 10.30 -14.06 0.95
N HIS A 131 9.20 -13.87 0.18
CA HIS A 131 8.99 -12.65 -0.60
C HIS A 131 8.83 -11.44 0.32
N LEU A 132 8.02 -11.55 1.38
CA LEU A 132 7.80 -10.47 2.33
C LEU A 132 9.06 -10.19 3.14
N ALA A 133 9.76 -11.25 3.57
CA ALA A 133 11.04 -11.13 4.27
C ALA A 133 12.09 -10.42 3.41
N TYR A 134 12.19 -10.76 2.13
CA TYR A 134 13.09 -10.10 1.18
C TYR A 134 12.77 -8.59 1.07
N ILE A 135 11.52 -8.24 0.81
CA ILE A 135 11.11 -6.84 0.69
C ILE A 135 11.46 -6.06 1.95
N ILE A 136 11.08 -6.58 3.14
CA ILE A 136 11.33 -5.91 4.42
C ILE A 136 12.83 -5.75 4.71
N SER A 137 13.65 -6.76 4.36
CA SER A 137 15.10 -6.71 4.61
C SER A 137 15.87 -5.81 3.65
N CYS A 138 15.30 -5.50 2.47
CA CYS A 138 15.98 -4.76 1.42
C CYS A 138 15.57 -3.28 1.32
N VAL A 139 14.40 -2.87 1.84
CA VAL A 139 14.00 -1.46 1.86
C VAL A 139 14.84 -0.64 2.84
N HIS A 140 14.98 0.66 2.58
CA HIS A 140 15.77 1.56 3.42
C HIS A 140 15.11 1.88 4.77
N GLU A 141 13.78 1.87 4.85
CA GLU A 141 13.00 2.20 6.05
C GLU A 141 12.06 1.04 6.45
N PRO A 142 12.61 -0.13 6.88
CA PRO A 142 11.81 -1.33 7.16
C PRO A 142 10.81 -1.15 8.31
N GLU A 143 11.06 -0.23 9.25
CA GLU A 143 10.14 0.11 10.34
C GLU A 143 8.81 0.70 9.87
N ARG A 144 8.75 1.20 8.64
CA ARG A 144 7.50 1.68 7.99
C ARG A 144 6.71 0.57 7.30
N LEU A 145 7.22 -0.66 7.34
CA LEU A 145 6.52 -1.86 6.85
C LEU A 145 6.02 -2.71 8.01
N CYS A 146 4.98 -3.46 7.74
CA CYS A 146 4.50 -4.59 8.53
C CYS A 146 3.86 -5.61 7.59
N VAL A 147 3.36 -6.70 8.14
CA VAL A 147 2.73 -7.79 7.36
C VAL A 147 1.25 -7.86 7.70
N CYS A 148 0.42 -8.00 6.68
CA CYS A 148 -0.99 -8.38 6.78
C CYS A 148 -1.11 -9.85 6.38
N LEU A 149 -1.44 -10.71 7.35
CA LEU A 149 -1.69 -12.12 7.10
C LEU A 149 -3.15 -12.29 6.70
N ASP A 150 -3.39 -12.52 5.42
CA ASP A 150 -4.70 -12.89 4.88
C ASP A 150 -4.83 -14.42 4.89
N THR A 151 -5.86 -14.93 5.58
CA THR A 151 -6.09 -16.37 5.81
C THR A 151 -7.29 -16.90 5.08
#